data_c057640014ff171332435bcf82e34548
#
_entry.id   c057640014ff171332435bcf82e34548
#
_cell.length_a   1.000
_cell.length_b   1.000
_cell.length_c   1.000
_cell.angle_alpha   90.00
_cell.angle_beta   90.00
_cell.angle_gamma   90.00
#
_symmetry.space_group_name_H-M   'P 1'
#
loop_
_entity.id
_entity.type
_entity.pdbx_description
1 polymer ?
#
loop_
_entity_poly.entity_id
_entity_poly.type
_entity_poly.pdbx_seq_one_letter_code
_entity_poly.pdbx_strand_id
1 'polypeptide(L)'
;MTLRITTGARTHRATSEGHQIEMTTIHQHPLEKILENRIAIIDGAMGTTIRTYGMKEADIRGDRFKDSTKDMLNNGDLFSLTQPKMICDIHRRFLEAGADIIETNTFGATSITQSEFFVDDPREHGGRKDPEFYQKIIDDPMLSNLAWEINEQSAKQCREWADRVANETGRQRFVAGAIGPLTVSLSNSPDADDAGFRVVTFDQVKTAYAEQVRALIAGGSDLLLVETIFDSLNAKAALVAIREVFDEDGKKLPVMISAAVGRGGETMISAQTTEAFWNAVKHVKPLSIGLNCSLGPDLMYPFLEELSEKADVAISCYPNAGLPNPLSVTGFDLEPEDMARYLRDFAKGGLINIAGGCCGNTPEHIAAIAKALEGQPPRKFGQIEVAA
;
A
#
# COMPACT_ATOMS: atom_id res chain seq x y z
N MET A 1 82.53 -10.80 -32.71
CA MET A 1 81.79 -9.67 -33.24
C MET A 1 80.52 -9.62 -32.43
N THR A 2 80.51 -8.83 -31.32
CA THR A 2 79.52 -8.89 -30.28
C THR A 2 78.66 -7.62 -30.35
N LEU A 3 77.38 -7.77 -30.66
CA LEU A 3 76.39 -6.69 -30.68
C LEU A 3 75.85 -6.42 -29.27
N ARG A 4 76.02 -5.23 -28.74
CA ARG A 4 75.42 -4.71 -27.55
C ARG A 4 74.07 -4.05 -27.89
N ILE A 5 72.99 -4.49 -27.35
CA ILE A 5 71.72 -3.83 -27.40
C ILE A 5 71.50 -3.07 -26.07
N THR A 6 71.42 -1.77 -26.15
CA THR A 6 71.07 -0.85 -25.07
C THR A 6 69.56 -0.67 -25.01
N THR A 7 68.92 -1.13 -23.94
CA THR A 7 67.53 -0.85 -23.64
C THR A 7 67.38 0.42 -22.83
N GLY A 8 66.82 1.44 -23.46
CA GLY A 8 66.42 2.68 -22.80
C GLY A 8 65.05 2.52 -22.12
N ALA A 9 65.01 2.54 -20.83
CA ALA A 9 63.77 2.58 -20.05
C ALA A 9 63.24 4.02 -20.01
N ARG A 10 62.10 4.27 -20.64
CA ARG A 10 61.30 5.48 -20.43
C ARG A 10 60.35 5.24 -19.28
N THR A 11 60.57 5.90 -18.16
CA THR A 11 59.65 5.99 -17.06
C THR A 11 58.51 6.95 -17.41
N HIS A 12 57.33 6.43 -17.71
CA HIS A 12 56.11 7.22 -17.73
C HIS A 12 55.61 7.38 -16.28
N ARG A 13 55.69 8.60 -15.79
CA ARG A 13 55.05 9.03 -14.55
C ARG A 13 53.55 9.13 -14.85
N ALA A 14 52.76 8.19 -14.41
CA ALA A 14 51.28 8.28 -14.41
C ALA A 14 50.89 9.27 -13.32
N THR A 15 50.34 10.40 -13.71
CA THR A 15 49.60 11.30 -12.83
C THR A 15 48.27 10.65 -12.52
N SER A 16 48.08 10.21 -11.28
CA SER A 16 46.78 9.76 -10.78
C SER A 16 45.88 10.99 -10.59
N GLU A 17 45.12 11.35 -11.62
CA GLU A 17 43.92 12.17 -11.42
C GLU A 17 42.89 11.29 -10.65
N GLY A 18 42.78 11.56 -9.36
CA GLY A 18 41.73 10.98 -8.54
C GLY A 18 40.37 11.44 -9.06
N HIS A 19 39.67 10.57 -9.75
CA HIS A 19 38.24 10.73 -9.91
C HIS A 19 37.62 10.68 -8.50
N GLN A 20 37.37 11.87 -7.94
CA GLN A 20 36.40 11.99 -6.87
C GLN A 20 35.06 11.54 -7.48
N ILE A 21 34.63 10.32 -7.11
CA ILE A 21 33.26 9.93 -7.28
C ILE A 21 32.48 10.90 -6.40
N GLU A 22 31.85 11.93 -7.01
CA GLU A 22 30.81 12.68 -6.33
C GLU A 22 29.78 11.66 -5.87
N MET A 23 29.76 11.39 -4.58
CA MET A 23 28.64 10.70 -3.95
C MET A 23 27.43 11.61 -4.17
N THR A 24 26.64 11.29 -5.18
CA THR A 24 25.34 11.91 -5.40
C THR A 24 24.60 11.76 -4.07
N THR A 25 24.34 12.87 -3.41
CA THR A 25 23.56 12.90 -2.18
C THR A 25 22.22 12.30 -2.54
N ILE A 26 21.97 11.06 -2.11
CA ILE A 26 20.65 10.45 -2.22
C ILE A 26 19.77 11.34 -1.32
N HIS A 27 18.91 12.14 -1.95
CA HIS A 27 17.97 12.98 -1.20
C HIS A 27 17.03 12.04 -0.45
N GLN A 28 17.25 11.93 0.84
CA GLN A 28 16.39 11.16 1.74
C GLN A 28 14.96 11.73 1.66
N HIS A 29 13.99 10.87 1.42
CA HIS A 29 12.59 11.31 1.36
C HIS A 29 12.19 11.96 2.70
N PRO A 30 11.43 13.07 2.71
CA PRO A 30 11.09 13.78 3.94
C PRO A 30 10.42 12.90 5.01
N LEU A 31 9.64 11.90 4.61
CA LEU A 31 9.02 10.94 5.51
C LEU A 31 10.07 10.11 6.27
N GLU A 32 11.19 9.70 5.65
CA GLU A 32 12.26 8.96 6.32
C GLU A 32 12.80 9.72 7.53
N LYS A 33 13.02 11.03 7.39
CA LYS A 33 13.45 11.88 8.50
C LYS A 33 12.43 11.94 9.64
N ILE A 34 11.15 11.89 9.32
CA ILE A 34 10.08 11.84 10.31
C ILE A 34 10.17 10.53 11.09
N LEU A 35 10.31 9.40 10.38
CA LEU A 35 10.35 8.05 10.99
C LEU A 35 11.56 7.82 11.90
N GLU A 36 12.65 8.57 11.71
CA GLU A 36 13.83 8.55 12.62
C GLU A 36 13.56 9.29 13.94
N ASN A 37 12.65 10.27 13.95
CA ASN A 37 12.48 11.18 15.06
C ASN A 37 11.17 11.00 15.85
N ARG A 38 10.13 10.52 15.19
CA ARG A 38 8.82 10.25 15.79
C ARG A 38 8.04 9.20 15.02
N ILE A 39 7.00 8.68 15.64
CA ILE A 39 6.05 7.80 14.96
C ILE A 39 5.19 8.67 14.03
N ALA A 40 5.06 8.27 12.76
CA ALA A 40 4.14 8.87 11.81
C ALA A 40 2.74 8.27 11.95
N ILE A 41 1.72 9.06 11.68
CA ILE A 41 0.33 8.63 11.75
C ILE A 41 -0.19 8.44 10.31
N ILE A 42 -0.63 7.24 10.00
CA ILE A 42 -1.42 6.96 8.80
C ILE A 42 -2.91 7.06 9.13
N ASP A 43 -3.73 7.33 8.15
CA ASP A 43 -5.17 7.53 8.34
C ASP A 43 -5.92 6.24 8.73
N GLY A 44 -7.22 6.28 8.62
CA GLY A 44 -8.11 5.18 8.97
C GLY A 44 -8.90 4.69 7.76
N ALA A 45 -9.86 3.81 8.02
CA ALA A 45 -10.60 3.10 7.01
C ALA A 45 -11.51 3.99 6.15
N MET A 46 -11.13 4.22 4.92
CA MET A 46 -11.97 4.87 3.91
C MET A 46 -13.32 4.16 3.78
N GLY A 47 -13.34 2.85 3.56
CA GLY A 47 -14.56 2.07 3.37
C GLY A 47 -15.51 2.10 4.58
N THR A 48 -15.01 2.02 5.81
CA THR A 48 -15.83 2.17 7.02
C THR A 48 -16.42 3.58 7.10
N THR A 49 -15.63 4.60 6.82
CA THR A 49 -16.07 6.00 6.88
C THR A 49 -17.11 6.30 5.82
N ILE A 50 -16.94 5.82 4.57
CA ILE A 50 -17.95 5.92 3.50
C ILE A 50 -19.31 5.37 3.98
N ARG A 51 -19.34 4.24 4.67
CA ARG A 51 -20.59 3.63 5.17
C ARG A 51 -21.35 4.55 6.13
N THR A 52 -20.65 5.40 6.90
CA THR A 52 -21.31 6.34 7.81
C THR A 52 -22.11 7.43 7.11
N TYR A 53 -21.83 7.68 5.81
CA TYR A 53 -22.62 8.62 5.00
C TYR A 53 -23.93 8.03 4.47
N GLY A 54 -24.18 6.71 4.68
CA GLY A 54 -25.41 6.05 4.29
C GLY A 54 -25.70 6.05 2.79
N MET A 55 -24.66 6.08 1.96
CA MET A 55 -24.77 6.07 0.50
C MET A 55 -25.51 4.84 0.00
N LYS A 56 -26.29 5.06 -1.05
CA LYS A 56 -27.13 4.02 -1.70
C LYS A 56 -26.60 3.75 -3.11
N GLU A 57 -27.14 2.72 -3.74
CA GLU A 57 -26.82 2.33 -5.11
C GLU A 57 -26.92 3.50 -6.11
N ALA A 58 -27.94 4.35 -6.00
CA ALA A 58 -28.09 5.52 -6.85
C ALA A 58 -26.96 6.55 -6.65
N ASP A 59 -26.47 6.69 -5.43
CA ASP A 59 -25.40 7.65 -5.11
C ASP A 59 -24.06 7.22 -5.71
N ILE A 60 -23.74 5.91 -5.65
CA ILE A 60 -22.51 5.40 -6.24
C ILE A 60 -22.54 5.41 -7.77
N ARG A 61 -23.69 5.14 -8.37
CA ARG A 61 -23.86 5.26 -9.84
C ARG A 61 -23.71 6.69 -10.31
N GLY A 62 -24.24 7.65 -9.56
CA GLY A 62 -24.37 9.03 -10.01
C GLY A 62 -25.03 9.11 -11.40
N ASP A 63 -24.80 10.20 -12.11
CA ASP A 63 -25.30 10.33 -13.49
C ASP A 63 -24.55 9.46 -14.50
N ARG A 64 -23.27 9.17 -14.22
CA ARG A 64 -22.37 8.50 -15.16
C ARG A 64 -22.68 7.02 -15.36
N PHE A 65 -23.06 6.32 -14.29
CA PHE A 65 -23.27 4.87 -14.30
C PHE A 65 -24.73 4.49 -14.04
N LYS A 66 -25.67 5.43 -14.18
CA LYS A 66 -27.11 5.23 -13.91
C LYS A 66 -27.73 4.06 -14.68
N ASP A 67 -27.22 3.80 -15.89
CA ASP A 67 -27.74 2.77 -16.78
C ASP A 67 -27.01 1.42 -16.62
N SER A 68 -26.08 1.28 -15.65
CA SER A 68 -25.43 0.01 -15.37
C SER A 68 -26.44 -1.03 -14.89
N THR A 69 -26.28 -2.26 -15.37
CA THR A 69 -27.14 -3.40 -15.01
C THR A 69 -26.70 -4.13 -13.74
N LYS A 70 -25.43 -3.95 -13.32
CA LYS A 70 -24.86 -4.61 -12.16
C LYS A 70 -24.96 -3.74 -10.90
N ASP A 71 -25.02 -4.39 -9.73
CA ASP A 71 -24.92 -3.74 -8.43
C ASP A 71 -23.50 -3.17 -8.23
N MET A 72 -23.40 -1.89 -7.89
CA MET A 72 -22.16 -1.17 -7.70
C MET A 72 -21.93 -0.74 -6.25
N LEU A 73 -22.86 -0.99 -5.33
CA LEU A 73 -22.80 -0.45 -3.97
C LEU A 73 -21.50 -0.83 -3.22
N ASN A 74 -20.91 -1.94 -3.58
CA ASN A 74 -19.65 -2.40 -3.00
C ASN A 74 -18.39 -1.91 -3.74
N ASN A 75 -18.55 -1.12 -4.82
CA ASN A 75 -17.43 -0.51 -5.52
C ASN A 75 -17.07 0.85 -4.91
N GLY A 76 -16.45 0.84 -3.75
CA GLY A 76 -16.09 2.07 -3.02
C GLY A 76 -15.18 3.02 -3.78
N ASP A 77 -14.35 2.51 -4.69
CA ASP A 77 -13.39 3.31 -5.47
C ASP A 77 -14.09 4.29 -6.42
N LEU A 78 -15.28 3.91 -6.94
CA LEU A 78 -16.08 4.78 -7.82
C LEU A 78 -16.52 6.09 -7.16
N PHE A 79 -16.62 6.13 -5.82
CA PHE A 79 -17.00 7.36 -5.12
C PHE A 79 -16.02 8.52 -5.37
N SER A 80 -14.77 8.23 -5.70
CA SER A 80 -13.80 9.25 -6.12
C SER A 80 -14.24 10.01 -7.37
N LEU A 81 -15.06 9.38 -8.24
CA LEU A 81 -15.60 9.98 -9.45
C LEU A 81 -17.02 10.51 -9.27
N THR A 82 -17.87 9.77 -8.54
CA THR A 82 -19.31 10.07 -8.46
C THR A 82 -19.67 10.93 -7.24
N GLN A 83 -18.90 10.85 -6.15
CA GLN A 83 -19.09 11.61 -4.91
C GLN A 83 -17.77 12.27 -4.41
N PRO A 84 -17.04 13.00 -5.26
CA PRO A 84 -15.73 13.53 -4.92
C PRO A 84 -15.73 14.44 -3.69
N LYS A 85 -16.83 15.17 -3.44
CA LYS A 85 -16.95 16.02 -2.26
C LYS A 85 -16.95 15.23 -0.95
N MET A 86 -17.61 14.04 -0.95
CA MET A 86 -17.62 13.15 0.21
C MET A 86 -16.22 12.58 0.47
N ILE A 87 -15.55 12.08 -0.57
CA ILE A 87 -14.18 11.55 -0.45
C ILE A 87 -13.22 12.64 0.05
N CYS A 88 -13.29 13.84 -0.51
CA CYS A 88 -12.52 14.99 -0.04
C CYS A 88 -12.80 15.35 1.44
N ASP A 89 -14.06 15.28 1.88
CA ASP A 89 -14.41 15.52 3.28
C ASP A 89 -13.82 14.47 4.20
N ILE A 90 -13.80 13.20 3.79
CA ILE A 90 -13.17 12.11 4.55
C ILE A 90 -11.66 12.36 4.69
N HIS A 91 -10.95 12.66 3.60
CA HIS A 91 -9.52 12.98 3.65
C HIS A 91 -9.23 14.16 4.57
N ARG A 92 -10.02 15.25 4.46
CA ARG A 92 -9.91 16.41 5.34
C ARG A 92 -10.01 16.01 6.81
N ARG A 93 -11.05 15.24 7.18
CA ARG A 93 -11.29 14.81 8.57
C ARG A 93 -10.14 13.98 9.12
N PHE A 94 -9.55 13.05 8.34
CA PHE A 94 -8.39 12.29 8.78
C PHE A 94 -7.13 13.17 8.94
N LEU A 95 -6.89 14.12 8.03
CA LEU A 95 -5.80 15.07 8.13
C LEU A 95 -5.93 15.97 9.37
N GLU A 96 -7.14 16.48 9.65
CA GLU A 96 -7.46 17.27 10.84
C GLU A 96 -7.32 16.44 12.13
N ALA A 97 -7.62 15.14 12.08
CA ALA A 97 -7.40 14.20 13.16
C ALA A 97 -5.91 13.94 13.47
N GLY A 98 -5.00 14.39 12.61
CA GLY A 98 -3.56 14.31 12.83
C GLY A 98 -2.81 13.33 11.92
N ALA A 99 -3.44 12.72 10.92
CA ALA A 99 -2.76 11.87 9.97
C ALA A 99 -1.64 12.61 9.24
N ASP A 100 -0.45 12.06 9.22
CA ASP A 100 0.69 12.50 8.40
C ASP A 100 0.62 11.95 6.99
N ILE A 101 0.08 10.74 6.86
CA ILE A 101 -0.06 9.98 5.62
C ILE A 101 -1.55 9.72 5.42
N ILE A 102 -2.07 10.02 4.23
CA ILE A 102 -3.42 9.64 3.83
C ILE A 102 -3.37 8.75 2.60
N GLU A 103 -4.23 7.74 2.59
CA GLU A 103 -4.34 6.77 1.51
C GLU A 103 -5.31 7.24 0.44
N THR A 104 -4.98 6.97 -0.83
CA THR A 104 -5.93 7.19 -1.92
C THR A 104 -7.11 6.21 -1.83
N ASN A 105 -8.28 6.60 -2.29
CA ASN A 105 -9.45 5.70 -2.38
C ASN A 105 -9.37 4.83 -3.63
N THR A 106 -8.38 3.91 -3.65
CA THR A 106 -8.02 3.11 -4.84
C THR A 106 -7.74 1.64 -4.51
N PHE A 107 -8.29 1.14 -3.42
CA PHE A 107 -8.05 -0.21 -2.92
C PHE A 107 -8.30 -1.31 -3.96
N GLY A 108 -9.37 -1.18 -4.76
CA GLY A 108 -9.72 -2.09 -5.85
C GLY A 108 -9.67 -1.45 -7.25
N ALA A 109 -8.88 -0.41 -7.44
CA ALA A 109 -8.91 0.39 -8.67
C ALA A 109 -8.02 -0.15 -9.79
N THR A 110 -8.10 -1.46 -10.07
CA THR A 110 -7.48 -2.10 -11.24
C THR A 110 -8.54 -2.53 -12.24
N SER A 111 -8.19 -2.67 -13.52
CA SER A 111 -9.08 -3.21 -14.56
C SER A 111 -9.65 -4.57 -14.17
N ILE A 112 -8.83 -5.46 -13.54
CA ILE A 112 -9.25 -6.77 -13.06
C ILE A 112 -10.36 -6.65 -12.01
N THR A 113 -10.17 -5.85 -10.96
CA THR A 113 -11.18 -5.70 -9.89
C THR A 113 -12.41 -4.96 -10.40
N GLN A 114 -12.24 -3.91 -11.21
CA GLN A 114 -13.36 -3.17 -11.78
C GLN A 114 -14.22 -4.03 -12.71
N SER A 115 -13.65 -5.05 -13.36
CA SER A 115 -14.42 -5.96 -14.21
C SER A 115 -15.56 -6.68 -13.48
N GLU A 116 -15.44 -6.90 -12.16
CA GLU A 116 -16.50 -7.53 -11.37
C GLU A 116 -17.81 -6.71 -11.36
N PHE A 117 -17.71 -5.40 -11.59
CA PHE A 117 -18.84 -4.46 -11.57
C PHE A 117 -19.33 -4.06 -12.96
N PHE A 118 -18.58 -4.37 -14.02
CA PHE A 118 -18.92 -3.90 -15.37
C PHE A 118 -19.02 -5.02 -16.41
N VAL A 119 -18.47 -6.20 -16.14
CA VAL A 119 -18.43 -7.32 -17.09
C VAL A 119 -19.25 -8.49 -16.55
N ASP A 120 -20.05 -9.12 -17.40
CA ASP A 120 -20.81 -10.30 -17.01
C ASP A 120 -19.92 -11.45 -16.63
N ASP A 121 -20.28 -12.17 -15.55
CA ASP A 121 -19.53 -13.33 -15.12
C ASP A 121 -19.81 -14.52 -16.07
N PRO A 122 -18.80 -15.02 -16.78
CA PRO A 122 -19.00 -16.11 -17.73
C PRO A 122 -19.55 -17.38 -17.06
N ARG A 123 -19.36 -17.57 -15.75
CA ARG A 123 -19.86 -18.72 -15.00
C ARG A 123 -21.39 -18.75 -14.92
N GLU A 124 -22.07 -17.62 -15.00
CA GLU A 124 -23.53 -17.53 -15.03
C GLU A 124 -24.11 -18.16 -16.30
N HIS A 125 -23.29 -18.31 -17.35
CA HIS A 125 -23.67 -18.85 -18.65
C HIS A 125 -22.93 -20.16 -19.01
N GLY A 126 -22.41 -20.87 -17.99
CA GLY A 126 -21.69 -22.14 -18.17
C GLY A 126 -20.26 -22.01 -18.70
N GLY A 127 -19.73 -20.79 -18.75
CA GLY A 127 -18.32 -20.52 -19.02
C GLY A 127 -17.45 -20.61 -17.77
N ARG A 128 -16.21 -20.16 -17.88
CA ARG A 128 -15.27 -20.07 -16.74
C ARG A 128 -14.46 -18.79 -16.81
N LYS A 129 -14.00 -18.32 -15.65
CA LYS A 129 -12.93 -17.33 -15.59
C LYS A 129 -11.59 -18.07 -15.76
N ASP A 130 -10.81 -17.66 -16.73
CA ASP A 130 -9.51 -18.23 -17.07
C ASP A 130 -8.58 -17.13 -17.62
N PRO A 131 -7.32 -17.44 -17.96
CA PRO A 131 -6.41 -16.44 -18.50
C PRO A 131 -6.88 -15.79 -19.82
N GLU A 132 -7.68 -16.48 -20.64
CA GLU A 132 -8.23 -15.88 -21.84
C GLU A 132 -9.31 -14.84 -21.52
N PHE A 133 -10.16 -15.11 -20.53
CA PHE A 133 -11.11 -14.14 -20.01
C PHE A 133 -10.41 -12.90 -19.46
N TYR A 134 -9.39 -13.07 -18.59
CA TYR A 134 -8.68 -11.94 -18.01
C TYR A 134 -7.81 -11.17 -19.00
N GLN A 135 -7.35 -11.82 -20.09
CA GLN A 135 -6.70 -11.07 -21.17
C GLN A 135 -7.66 -10.07 -21.84
N LYS A 136 -8.89 -10.48 -22.09
CA LYS A 136 -9.93 -9.55 -22.62
C LYS A 136 -10.23 -8.41 -21.66
N ILE A 137 -10.21 -8.65 -20.34
CA ILE A 137 -10.39 -7.61 -19.33
C ILE A 137 -9.25 -6.57 -19.38
N ILE A 138 -8.00 -7.03 -19.48
CA ILE A 138 -6.82 -6.16 -19.51
C ILE A 138 -6.76 -5.37 -20.82
N ASP A 139 -7.17 -5.98 -21.92
CA ASP A 139 -7.20 -5.35 -23.24
C ASP A 139 -8.43 -4.44 -23.45
N ASP A 140 -9.36 -4.40 -22.48
CA ASP A 140 -10.58 -3.57 -22.58
C ASP A 140 -10.27 -2.09 -22.30
N PRO A 141 -10.35 -1.20 -23.30
CA PRO A 141 -10.04 0.22 -23.12
C PRO A 141 -10.99 0.94 -22.15
N MET A 142 -12.22 0.48 -21.98
CA MET A 142 -13.17 1.08 -21.05
C MET A 142 -12.73 0.82 -19.62
N LEU A 143 -12.34 -0.42 -19.29
CA LEU A 143 -11.87 -0.79 -17.96
C LEU A 143 -10.52 -0.16 -17.64
N SER A 144 -9.58 -0.15 -18.59
CA SER A 144 -8.28 0.48 -18.43
C SER A 144 -8.40 2.00 -18.19
N ASN A 145 -9.22 2.69 -19.00
CA ASN A 145 -9.48 4.12 -18.80
C ASN A 145 -10.19 4.42 -17.49
N LEU A 146 -11.16 3.58 -17.09
CA LEU A 146 -11.85 3.74 -15.81
C LEU A 146 -10.89 3.56 -14.62
N ALA A 147 -10.09 2.50 -14.65
CA ALA A 147 -9.07 2.26 -13.63
C ALA A 147 -8.07 3.43 -13.54
N TRP A 148 -7.58 3.91 -14.68
CA TRP A 148 -6.72 5.08 -14.74
C TRP A 148 -7.37 6.29 -14.07
N GLU A 149 -8.59 6.64 -14.47
CA GLU A 149 -9.30 7.82 -13.98
C GLU A 149 -9.55 7.75 -12.47
N ILE A 150 -9.98 6.59 -11.93
CA ILE A 150 -10.18 6.40 -10.49
C ILE A 150 -8.88 6.68 -9.75
N ASN A 151 -7.76 6.07 -10.14
CA ASN A 151 -6.48 6.22 -9.49
C ASN A 151 -5.95 7.66 -9.56
N GLU A 152 -5.96 8.26 -10.74
CA GLU A 152 -5.46 9.62 -10.94
C GLU A 152 -6.29 10.66 -10.16
N GLN A 153 -7.63 10.58 -10.23
CA GLN A 153 -8.51 11.52 -9.53
C GLN A 153 -8.44 11.34 -8.01
N SER A 154 -8.38 10.11 -7.53
CA SER A 154 -8.21 9.82 -6.11
C SER A 154 -6.91 10.42 -5.56
N ALA A 155 -5.80 10.21 -6.26
CA ALA A 155 -4.52 10.78 -5.86
C ALA A 155 -4.51 12.33 -5.90
N LYS A 156 -5.15 12.94 -6.91
CA LYS A 156 -5.31 14.40 -6.99
C LYS A 156 -6.12 14.96 -5.81
N GLN A 157 -7.21 14.29 -5.43
CA GLN A 157 -8.05 14.69 -4.29
C GLN A 157 -7.27 14.62 -2.97
N CYS A 158 -6.52 13.53 -2.76
CA CYS A 158 -5.61 13.42 -1.61
C CYS A 158 -4.57 14.53 -1.61
N ARG A 159 -3.91 14.77 -2.74
CA ARG A 159 -2.85 15.79 -2.86
C ARG A 159 -3.38 17.19 -2.54
N GLU A 160 -4.53 17.55 -3.10
CA GLU A 160 -5.15 18.85 -2.83
C GLU A 160 -5.37 19.08 -1.34
N TRP A 161 -5.94 18.11 -0.62
CA TRP A 161 -6.21 18.23 0.80
C TRP A 161 -4.95 18.13 1.67
N ALA A 162 -4.01 17.27 1.30
CA ALA A 162 -2.72 17.18 1.98
C ALA A 162 -1.96 18.51 1.91
N ASP A 163 -1.91 19.14 0.74
CA ASP A 163 -1.25 20.46 0.55
C ASP A 163 -1.96 21.57 1.31
N ARG A 164 -3.29 21.57 1.26
CA ARG A 164 -4.09 22.55 1.95
C ARG A 164 -3.87 22.50 3.47
N VAL A 165 -4.01 21.33 4.08
CA VAL A 165 -3.81 21.16 5.53
C VAL A 165 -2.35 21.38 5.92
N ALA A 166 -1.39 20.99 5.07
CA ALA A 166 0.02 21.27 5.30
C ALA A 166 0.30 22.79 5.35
N ASN A 167 -0.28 23.55 4.43
CA ASN A 167 -0.16 25.03 4.41
C ASN A 167 -0.83 25.69 5.63
N GLU A 168 -1.99 25.18 6.06
CA GLU A 168 -2.72 25.71 7.22
C GLU A 168 -1.99 25.40 8.55
N THR A 169 -1.35 24.25 8.67
CA THR A 169 -0.75 23.77 9.93
C THR A 169 0.77 23.93 9.99
N GLY A 170 1.44 24.20 8.87
CA GLY A 170 2.90 24.17 8.75
C GLY A 170 3.52 22.77 8.88
N ARG A 171 2.70 21.71 8.88
CA ARG A 171 3.12 20.33 9.03
C ARG A 171 2.95 19.56 7.72
N GLN A 172 4.03 19.04 7.17
CA GLN A 172 4.01 18.28 5.93
C GLN A 172 3.08 17.07 6.02
N ARG A 173 2.34 16.79 4.94
CA ARG A 173 1.44 15.66 4.77
C ARG A 173 1.83 14.90 3.52
N PHE A 174 1.58 13.60 3.51
CA PHE A 174 1.99 12.69 2.44
C PHE A 174 0.78 11.93 1.89
N VAL A 175 0.82 11.69 0.59
CA VAL A 175 -0.19 10.92 -0.14
C VAL A 175 0.39 9.55 -0.44
N ALA A 176 -0.20 8.50 0.12
CA ALA A 176 0.09 7.12 -0.19
C ALA A 176 -0.84 6.61 -1.30
N GLY A 177 -0.29 6.30 -2.46
CA GLY A 177 -1.02 5.63 -3.52
C GLY A 177 -1.32 4.19 -3.11
N ALA A 178 -2.56 3.91 -2.69
CA ALA A 178 -2.96 2.61 -2.19
C ALA A 178 -3.15 1.60 -3.33
N ILE A 179 -2.49 0.45 -3.19
CA ILE A 179 -2.50 -0.70 -4.11
C ILE A 179 -2.96 -1.91 -3.31
N GLY A 180 -4.25 -2.18 -3.32
CA GLY A 180 -4.86 -3.29 -2.57
C GLY A 180 -4.78 -4.63 -3.29
N PRO A 181 -5.30 -5.69 -2.66
CA PRO A 181 -5.34 -7.02 -3.27
C PRO A 181 -6.35 -7.09 -4.42
N LEU A 182 -6.08 -7.97 -5.36
CA LEU A 182 -7.02 -8.31 -6.44
C LEU A 182 -8.08 -9.32 -5.96
N THR A 183 -9.17 -9.41 -6.72
CA THR A 183 -10.21 -10.44 -6.56
C THR A 183 -9.77 -11.82 -7.09
N VAL A 184 -8.55 -11.94 -7.59
CA VAL A 184 -7.93 -13.15 -8.12
C VAL A 184 -6.60 -13.45 -7.43
N SER A 185 -6.25 -14.74 -7.34
CA SER A 185 -5.02 -15.21 -6.71
C SER A 185 -4.14 -15.96 -7.72
N LEU A 186 -2.83 -15.68 -7.64
CA LEU A 186 -1.80 -16.41 -8.37
C LEU A 186 -1.37 -17.69 -7.64
N SER A 187 -1.61 -17.78 -6.33
CA SER A 187 -1.17 -18.91 -5.50
C SER A 187 -2.17 -20.06 -5.46
N ASN A 188 -3.48 -19.75 -5.52
CA ASN A 188 -4.54 -20.75 -5.35
C ASN A 188 -5.22 -21.12 -6.66
N SER A 189 -5.61 -22.40 -6.76
CA SER A 189 -6.55 -22.88 -7.76
C SER A 189 -7.98 -22.77 -7.23
N PRO A 190 -8.93 -22.18 -7.97
CA PRO A 190 -10.34 -22.28 -7.65
C PRO A 190 -10.98 -23.59 -8.11
N ASP A 191 -10.24 -24.44 -8.84
CA ASP A 191 -10.66 -25.74 -9.33
C ASP A 191 -10.20 -26.83 -8.36
N ALA A 192 -11.15 -27.54 -7.76
CA ALA A 192 -10.86 -28.60 -6.78
C ALA A 192 -10.18 -29.82 -7.41
N ASP A 193 -10.40 -30.04 -8.70
CA ASP A 193 -9.90 -31.21 -9.44
C ASP A 193 -8.58 -30.92 -10.17
N ASP A 194 -8.21 -29.65 -10.33
CA ASP A 194 -6.96 -29.20 -10.95
C ASP A 194 -6.21 -28.19 -10.07
N ALA A 195 -5.34 -28.68 -9.23
CA ALA A 195 -4.50 -27.85 -8.36
C ALA A 195 -3.51 -26.94 -9.13
N GLY A 196 -3.23 -27.25 -10.39
CA GLY A 196 -2.36 -26.47 -11.28
C GLY A 196 -3.06 -25.31 -11.97
N PHE A 197 -4.40 -25.33 -12.03
CA PHE A 197 -5.17 -24.29 -12.71
C PHE A 197 -5.04 -22.92 -12.03
N ARG A 198 -4.90 -21.88 -12.83
CA ARG A 198 -4.96 -20.47 -12.39
C ARG A 198 -5.88 -19.70 -13.31
N VAL A 199 -6.72 -18.84 -12.74
CA VAL A 199 -7.65 -18.00 -13.52
C VAL A 199 -6.91 -16.87 -14.23
N VAL A 200 -5.74 -16.48 -13.74
CA VAL A 200 -4.96 -15.35 -14.21
C VAL A 200 -3.47 -15.69 -14.24
N THR A 201 -2.70 -15.07 -15.11
CA THR A 201 -1.24 -15.20 -15.17
C THR A 201 -0.54 -14.10 -14.38
N PHE A 202 0.72 -14.31 -14.04
CA PHE A 202 1.56 -13.32 -13.38
C PHE A 202 1.68 -12.03 -14.21
N ASP A 203 1.88 -12.15 -15.54
CA ASP A 203 2.01 -10.99 -16.41
C ASP A 203 0.71 -10.18 -16.52
N GLN A 204 -0.44 -10.83 -16.49
CA GLN A 204 -1.74 -10.15 -16.46
C GLN A 204 -1.93 -9.33 -15.18
N VAL A 205 -1.63 -9.93 -14.03
CA VAL A 205 -1.69 -9.24 -12.73
C VAL A 205 -0.69 -8.07 -12.69
N LYS A 206 0.53 -8.30 -13.16
CA LYS A 206 1.57 -7.26 -13.28
C LYS A 206 1.11 -6.10 -14.16
N THR A 207 0.50 -6.37 -15.31
CA THR A 207 0.00 -5.33 -16.23
C THR A 207 -1.08 -4.47 -15.57
N ALA A 208 -2.06 -5.09 -14.91
CA ALA A 208 -3.11 -4.35 -14.20
C ALA A 208 -2.55 -3.45 -13.08
N TYR A 209 -1.58 -3.95 -12.33
CA TYR A 209 -0.91 -3.13 -11.30
C TYR A 209 -0.03 -2.02 -11.92
N ALA A 210 0.63 -2.26 -13.05
CA ALA A 210 1.43 -1.23 -13.71
C ALA A 210 0.59 -0.04 -14.18
N GLU A 211 -0.61 -0.28 -14.68
CA GLU A 211 -1.58 0.77 -15.02
C GLU A 211 -1.98 1.59 -13.79
N GLN A 212 -2.31 0.91 -12.69
CA GLN A 212 -2.64 1.56 -11.41
C GLN A 212 -1.49 2.42 -10.91
N VAL A 213 -0.26 1.90 -10.89
CA VAL A 213 0.94 2.61 -10.44
C VAL A 213 1.18 3.88 -11.24
N ARG A 214 1.11 3.81 -12.58
CA ARG A 214 1.30 4.99 -13.44
C ARG A 214 0.27 6.07 -13.15
N ALA A 215 -1.00 5.70 -12.98
CA ALA A 215 -2.07 6.65 -12.69
C ALA A 215 -1.93 7.29 -11.30
N LEU A 216 -1.55 6.52 -10.28
CA LEU A 216 -1.27 7.04 -8.94
C LEU A 216 -0.11 8.04 -8.93
N ILE A 217 0.97 7.76 -9.67
CA ILE A 217 2.11 8.69 -9.82
C ILE A 217 1.68 9.96 -10.57
N ALA A 218 0.90 9.82 -11.64
CA ALA A 218 0.38 10.95 -12.42
C ALA A 218 -0.54 11.84 -11.58
N GLY A 219 -1.31 11.25 -10.65
CA GLY A 219 -2.18 11.96 -9.72
C GLY A 219 -1.46 12.67 -8.57
N GLY A 220 -0.17 12.44 -8.36
CA GLY A 220 0.64 13.17 -7.38
C GLY A 220 0.87 12.44 -6.06
N SER A 221 0.87 11.12 -6.04
CA SER A 221 1.30 10.33 -4.88
C SER A 221 2.75 10.61 -4.51
N ASP A 222 3.05 10.70 -3.20
CA ASP A 222 4.40 10.86 -2.65
C ASP A 222 5.10 9.52 -2.43
N LEU A 223 4.32 8.48 -2.20
CA LEU A 223 4.77 7.10 -1.99
C LEU A 223 3.71 6.12 -2.50
N LEU A 224 4.10 4.86 -2.66
CA LEU A 224 3.19 3.77 -3.02
C LEU A 224 3.04 2.83 -1.83
N LEU A 225 1.81 2.37 -1.57
CA LEU A 225 1.47 1.46 -0.48
C LEU A 225 0.85 0.19 -1.04
N VAL A 226 1.63 -0.90 -1.08
CA VAL A 226 1.10 -2.24 -1.40
C VAL A 226 0.58 -2.84 -0.09
N GLU A 227 -0.74 -2.89 0.05
CA GLU A 227 -1.36 -3.16 1.34
C GLU A 227 -2.31 -4.36 1.33
N THR A 228 -2.65 -4.80 2.56
CA THR A 228 -3.63 -5.86 2.81
C THR A 228 -3.31 -7.13 2.02
N ILE A 229 -2.03 -7.46 1.95
CA ILE A 229 -1.55 -8.56 1.12
C ILE A 229 -2.00 -9.89 1.72
N PHE A 230 -2.86 -10.58 0.99
CA PHE A 230 -3.29 -11.97 1.28
C PHE A 230 -2.44 -13.01 0.55
N ASP A 231 -1.95 -12.64 -0.64
CA ASP A 231 -1.18 -13.49 -1.54
C ASP A 231 0.16 -12.82 -1.87
N SER A 232 1.25 -13.40 -1.39
CA SER A 232 2.59 -12.86 -1.61
C SER A 232 3.04 -12.91 -3.08
N LEU A 233 2.48 -13.81 -3.90
CA LEU A 233 2.79 -13.85 -5.33
C LEU A 233 2.10 -12.69 -6.08
N ASN A 234 0.86 -12.34 -5.70
CA ASN A 234 0.22 -11.11 -6.20
C ASN A 234 1.02 -9.87 -5.79
N ALA A 235 1.49 -9.82 -4.52
CA ALA A 235 2.37 -8.73 -4.07
C ALA A 235 3.65 -8.64 -4.89
N LYS A 236 4.29 -9.77 -5.22
CA LYS A 236 5.48 -9.78 -6.11
C LYS A 236 5.16 -9.23 -7.50
N ALA A 237 3.99 -9.53 -8.06
CA ALA A 237 3.57 -8.95 -9.33
C ALA A 237 3.42 -7.43 -9.24
N ALA A 238 2.84 -6.90 -8.15
CA ALA A 238 2.77 -5.47 -7.89
C ALA A 238 4.16 -4.82 -7.75
N LEU A 239 5.08 -5.46 -7.01
CA LEU A 239 6.44 -4.95 -6.82
C LEU A 239 7.26 -4.95 -8.11
N VAL A 240 7.07 -5.96 -8.98
CA VAL A 240 7.69 -5.97 -10.31
C VAL A 240 7.11 -4.87 -11.19
N ALA A 241 5.78 -4.67 -11.17
CA ALA A 241 5.12 -3.59 -11.88
C ALA A 241 5.65 -2.20 -11.45
N ILE A 242 5.76 -1.97 -10.13
CA ILE A 242 6.34 -0.74 -9.57
C ILE A 242 7.76 -0.51 -10.09
N ARG A 243 8.59 -1.54 -10.07
CA ARG A 243 9.96 -1.45 -10.54
C ARG A 243 10.03 -1.12 -12.03
N GLU A 244 9.26 -1.82 -12.86
CA GLU A 244 9.20 -1.56 -14.30
C GLU A 244 8.77 -0.12 -14.59
N VAL A 245 7.73 0.39 -13.93
CA VAL A 245 7.28 1.77 -14.08
C VAL A 245 8.36 2.77 -13.63
N PHE A 246 9.05 2.51 -12.53
CA PHE A 246 10.15 3.38 -12.09
C PHE A 246 11.33 3.40 -13.06
N ASP A 247 11.63 2.26 -13.68
CA ASP A 247 12.72 2.15 -14.66
C ASP A 247 12.34 2.85 -16.00
N GLU A 248 11.05 2.84 -16.38
CA GLU A 248 10.53 3.53 -17.55
C GLU A 248 10.51 5.07 -17.36
N ASP A 249 9.97 5.54 -16.23
CA ASP A 249 9.72 6.97 -15.99
C ASP A 249 10.91 7.70 -15.35
N GLY A 250 11.88 6.96 -14.84
CA GLY A 250 13.05 7.50 -14.12
C GLY A 250 12.72 8.11 -12.76
N LYS A 251 11.45 8.11 -12.34
CA LYS A 251 10.99 8.62 -11.05
C LYS A 251 10.76 7.46 -10.07
N LYS A 252 11.47 7.50 -8.94
CA LYS A 252 11.32 6.49 -7.87
C LYS A 252 10.63 7.12 -6.67
N LEU A 253 9.58 6.47 -6.18
CA LEU A 253 8.88 6.81 -4.94
C LEU A 253 9.21 5.78 -3.86
N PRO A 254 9.20 6.15 -2.57
CA PRO A 254 9.24 5.17 -1.50
C PRO A 254 8.08 4.17 -1.61
N VAL A 255 8.33 2.92 -1.22
CA VAL A 255 7.33 1.86 -1.23
C VAL A 255 7.11 1.37 0.20
N MET A 256 5.88 1.41 0.66
CA MET A 256 5.43 0.75 1.88
C MET A 256 4.77 -0.59 1.51
N ILE A 257 4.96 -1.60 2.35
CA ILE A 257 4.39 -2.94 2.13
C ILE A 257 3.69 -3.37 3.42
N SER A 258 2.45 -3.86 3.33
CA SER A 258 1.70 -4.32 4.50
C SER A 258 0.90 -5.58 4.20
N ALA A 259 1.02 -6.60 5.08
CA ALA A 259 0.32 -7.86 4.95
C ALA A 259 -0.91 -7.93 5.87
N ALA A 260 -1.90 -8.70 5.42
CA ALA A 260 -3.00 -9.16 6.25
C ALA A 260 -2.78 -10.62 6.63
N VAL A 261 -2.64 -10.87 7.93
CA VAL A 261 -2.39 -12.20 8.47
C VAL A 261 -3.61 -12.74 9.20
N GLY A 262 -3.79 -14.05 9.15
CA GLY A 262 -4.81 -14.75 9.93
C GLY A 262 -4.42 -14.90 11.40
N ARG A 263 -5.28 -15.58 12.18
CA ARG A 263 -5.05 -15.81 13.62
C ARG A 263 -3.81 -16.66 13.91
N GLY A 264 -3.33 -17.44 12.94
CA GLY A 264 -2.10 -18.23 13.05
C GLY A 264 -0.83 -17.45 12.68
N GLY A 265 -0.96 -16.20 12.19
CA GLY A 265 0.16 -15.36 11.79
C GLY A 265 0.62 -15.55 10.34
N GLU A 266 -0.07 -16.39 9.58
CA GLU A 266 0.24 -16.57 8.16
C GLU A 266 -0.61 -15.66 7.28
N THR A 267 -0.05 -15.22 6.16
CA THR A 267 -0.80 -14.53 5.09
C THR A 267 -1.97 -15.41 4.63
N MET A 268 -3.16 -14.83 4.51
CA MET A 268 -4.42 -15.57 4.46
C MET A 268 -4.58 -16.50 3.25
N ILE A 269 -3.88 -16.24 2.14
CA ILE A 269 -3.96 -17.07 0.93
C ILE A 269 -2.67 -17.85 0.71
N SER A 270 -1.52 -17.17 0.74
CA SER A 270 -0.22 -17.85 0.48
C SER A 270 0.36 -18.57 1.69
N ALA A 271 -0.29 -18.49 2.85
CA ALA A 271 0.06 -19.17 4.09
C ALA A 271 1.54 -18.98 4.50
N GLN A 272 2.10 -17.80 4.30
CA GLN A 272 3.45 -17.46 4.70
C GLN A 272 3.45 -16.83 6.09
N THR A 273 4.35 -17.30 6.96
CA THR A 273 4.64 -16.63 8.24
C THR A 273 5.16 -15.21 8.01
N THR A 274 5.13 -14.36 9.03
CA THR A 274 5.65 -12.99 8.96
C THR A 274 7.11 -12.95 8.51
N GLU A 275 7.95 -13.86 9.00
CA GLU A 275 9.34 -13.99 8.56
C GLU A 275 9.45 -14.42 7.08
N ALA A 276 8.67 -15.41 6.66
CA ALA A 276 8.68 -15.87 5.28
C ALA A 276 8.19 -14.78 4.32
N PHE A 277 7.16 -14.03 4.71
CA PHE A 277 6.67 -12.88 3.97
C PHE A 277 7.74 -11.78 3.85
N TRP A 278 8.38 -11.40 4.98
CA TRP A 278 9.49 -10.45 4.94
C TRP A 278 10.61 -10.88 3.99
N ASN A 279 11.03 -12.13 4.08
CA ASN A 279 12.04 -12.68 3.18
C ASN A 279 11.62 -12.67 1.71
N ALA A 280 10.33 -12.80 1.42
CA ALA A 280 9.80 -12.75 0.06
C ALA A 280 9.85 -11.34 -0.57
N VAL A 281 9.77 -10.26 0.25
CA VAL A 281 9.61 -8.88 -0.25
C VAL A 281 10.78 -7.94 0.08
N LYS A 282 11.65 -8.26 1.04
CA LYS A 282 12.76 -7.37 1.48
C LYS A 282 13.74 -6.94 0.38
N HIS A 283 13.81 -7.71 -0.72
CA HIS A 283 14.73 -7.43 -1.84
C HIS A 283 14.44 -6.09 -2.54
N VAL A 284 13.23 -5.54 -2.43
CA VAL A 284 12.90 -4.23 -3.01
C VAL A 284 13.31 -3.05 -2.11
N LYS A 285 13.85 -3.33 -0.91
CA LYS A 285 14.25 -2.33 0.10
C LYS A 285 13.13 -1.32 0.36
N PRO A 286 11.98 -1.76 0.88
CA PRO A 286 10.84 -0.88 1.11
C PRO A 286 11.17 0.16 2.19
N LEU A 287 10.43 1.29 2.18
CA LEU A 287 10.46 2.27 3.26
C LEU A 287 9.97 1.66 4.59
N SER A 288 8.91 0.86 4.51
CA SER A 288 8.39 0.12 5.66
C SER A 288 7.82 -1.23 5.25
N ILE A 289 7.84 -2.14 6.21
CA ILE A 289 7.08 -3.38 6.20
C ILE A 289 6.09 -3.35 7.36
N GLY A 290 4.92 -3.97 7.24
CA GLY A 290 3.97 -3.96 8.34
C GLY A 290 2.82 -4.92 8.20
N LEU A 291 1.87 -4.75 9.13
CA LEU A 291 0.64 -5.52 9.19
C LEU A 291 -0.56 -4.58 9.27
N ASN A 292 -1.62 -4.93 8.55
CA ASN A 292 -2.88 -4.21 8.61
C ASN A 292 -4.07 -5.14 8.42
N CYS A 293 -5.25 -4.64 8.78
CA CYS A 293 -6.52 -5.34 8.60
C CYS A 293 -6.58 -6.71 9.30
N SER A 294 -7.59 -7.51 8.99
CA SER A 294 -7.91 -8.88 9.44
C SER A 294 -7.98 -9.08 10.97
N LEU A 295 -7.03 -8.56 11.72
CA LEU A 295 -6.95 -8.71 13.18
C LEU A 295 -7.11 -7.36 13.89
N GLY A 296 -7.62 -7.41 15.14
CA GLY A 296 -7.50 -6.33 16.10
C GLY A 296 -6.06 -6.26 16.67
N PRO A 297 -5.73 -5.18 17.39
CA PRO A 297 -4.38 -4.97 17.88
C PRO A 297 -3.90 -6.02 18.87
N ASP A 298 -4.81 -6.57 19.69
CA ASP A 298 -4.53 -7.62 20.66
C ASP A 298 -4.01 -8.91 20.02
N LEU A 299 -4.64 -9.33 18.93
CA LEU A 299 -4.25 -10.53 18.18
C LEU A 299 -3.06 -10.28 17.23
N MET A 300 -2.85 -9.04 16.81
CA MET A 300 -1.75 -8.68 15.89
C MET A 300 -0.40 -8.56 16.60
N TYR A 301 -0.39 -8.30 17.90
CA TYR A 301 0.82 -8.02 18.70
C TYR A 301 1.95 -9.03 18.47
N PRO A 302 1.76 -10.36 18.63
CA PRO A 302 2.88 -11.31 18.53
C PRO A 302 3.52 -11.35 17.14
N PHE A 303 2.73 -11.16 16.10
CA PHE A 303 3.21 -11.15 14.72
C PHE A 303 3.95 -9.85 14.36
N LEU A 304 3.50 -8.74 14.96
CA LEU A 304 4.19 -7.46 14.85
C LEU A 304 5.53 -7.49 15.58
N GLU A 305 5.58 -8.10 16.77
CA GLU A 305 6.80 -8.29 17.54
C GLU A 305 7.83 -9.10 16.75
N GLU A 306 7.43 -10.29 16.22
CA GLU A 306 8.28 -11.10 15.34
C GLU A 306 8.80 -10.30 14.13
N LEU A 307 7.92 -9.58 13.45
CA LEU A 307 8.31 -8.78 12.28
C LEU A 307 9.29 -7.67 12.66
N SER A 308 9.09 -7.03 13.83
CA SER A 308 9.95 -5.95 14.32
C SER A 308 11.36 -6.43 14.67
N GLU A 309 11.52 -7.70 15.07
CA GLU A 309 12.82 -8.31 15.35
C GLU A 309 13.59 -8.68 14.06
N LYS A 310 12.88 -8.99 12.98
CA LYS A 310 13.47 -9.50 11.74
C LYS A 310 13.75 -8.43 10.69
N ALA A 311 12.94 -7.36 10.67
CA ALA A 311 13.05 -6.34 9.63
C ALA A 311 14.06 -5.24 10.00
N ASP A 312 14.87 -4.84 9.02
CA ASP A 312 15.86 -3.77 9.10
C ASP A 312 15.36 -2.42 8.55
N VAL A 313 14.06 -2.33 8.27
CA VAL A 313 13.34 -1.13 7.77
C VAL A 313 12.29 -0.68 8.79
N ALA A 314 11.64 0.46 8.56
CA ALA A 314 10.54 0.93 9.41
C ALA A 314 9.39 -0.08 9.48
N ILE A 315 8.69 -0.12 10.62
CA ILE A 315 7.51 -0.98 10.84
C ILE A 315 6.25 -0.14 10.85
N SER A 316 5.26 -0.55 10.06
CA SER A 316 3.90 0.01 10.06
C SER A 316 2.89 -0.95 10.69
N CYS A 317 1.93 -0.39 11.45
CA CYS A 317 0.86 -1.14 12.07
C CYS A 317 -0.44 -0.33 12.05
N TYR A 318 -1.45 -0.83 11.33
CA TYR A 318 -2.78 -0.23 11.28
C TYR A 318 -3.87 -1.32 11.31
N PRO A 319 -4.16 -1.83 12.52
CA PRO A 319 -5.08 -2.94 12.75
C PRO A 319 -6.54 -2.51 12.63
N ASN A 320 -7.45 -3.48 12.57
CA ASN A 320 -8.88 -3.22 12.71
C ASN A 320 -9.18 -2.70 14.13
N ALA A 321 -10.30 -1.98 14.30
CA ALA A 321 -10.81 -1.57 15.60
C ALA A 321 -11.41 -2.77 16.36
N GLY A 322 -10.59 -3.79 16.62
CA GLY A 322 -10.98 -5.05 17.25
C GLY A 322 -11.65 -6.04 16.29
N LEU A 323 -12.65 -6.74 16.78
CA LEU A 323 -13.38 -7.75 16.02
C LEU A 323 -14.64 -7.15 15.36
N PRO A 324 -15.10 -7.73 14.24
CA PRO A 324 -16.37 -7.32 13.64
C PRO A 324 -17.53 -7.45 14.64
N ASN A 325 -18.27 -6.35 14.81
CA ASN A 325 -19.45 -6.29 15.68
C ASN A 325 -20.60 -5.56 14.93
N PRO A 326 -21.57 -6.28 14.38
CA PRO A 326 -22.66 -5.68 13.62
C PRO A 326 -23.59 -4.79 14.46
N LEU A 327 -23.47 -4.80 15.79
CA LEU A 327 -24.25 -3.95 16.69
C LEU A 327 -23.59 -2.60 16.95
N SER A 328 -22.32 -2.42 16.59
CA SER A 328 -21.63 -1.13 16.71
C SER A 328 -21.87 -0.25 15.49
N VAL A 329 -21.76 1.06 15.68
CA VAL A 329 -21.94 2.05 14.59
C VAL A 329 -20.86 1.88 13.51
N THR A 330 -19.64 1.53 13.90
CA THR A 330 -18.50 1.32 13.00
C THR A 330 -18.44 -0.09 12.41
N GLY A 331 -19.25 -1.02 12.96
CA GLY A 331 -19.19 -2.45 12.64
C GLY A 331 -18.06 -3.20 13.37
N PHE A 332 -17.42 -2.57 14.36
CA PHE A 332 -16.29 -3.11 15.15
C PHE A 332 -16.44 -2.74 16.62
N ASP A 333 -15.75 -3.41 17.53
CA ASP A 333 -16.03 -3.35 18.98
C ASP A 333 -15.04 -2.50 19.79
N LEU A 334 -13.90 -2.07 19.26
CA LEU A 334 -12.97 -1.19 19.98
C LEU A 334 -13.29 0.28 19.75
N GLU A 335 -13.29 1.03 20.85
CA GLU A 335 -13.46 2.47 20.86
C GLU A 335 -12.10 3.20 20.65
N PRO A 336 -12.10 4.52 20.33
CA PRO A 336 -10.89 5.30 20.10
C PRO A 336 -9.83 5.19 21.20
N GLU A 337 -10.23 5.22 22.46
CA GLU A 337 -9.33 5.14 23.62
C GLU A 337 -8.67 3.77 23.75
N ASP A 338 -9.38 2.70 23.37
CA ASP A 338 -8.82 1.34 23.39
C ASP A 338 -7.76 1.18 22.31
N MET A 339 -8.06 1.63 21.09
CA MET A 339 -7.08 1.63 19.99
C MET A 339 -5.83 2.44 20.36
N ALA A 340 -6.02 3.64 20.91
CA ALA A 340 -4.93 4.50 21.36
C ALA A 340 -4.07 3.84 22.45
N ARG A 341 -4.68 3.09 23.38
CA ARG A 341 -3.98 2.35 24.43
C ARG A 341 -3.09 1.26 23.83
N TYR A 342 -3.63 0.43 22.93
CA TYR A 342 -2.86 -0.65 22.29
C TYR A 342 -1.68 -0.11 21.50
N LEU A 343 -1.89 0.88 20.63
CA LEU A 343 -0.81 1.41 19.80
C LEU A 343 0.26 2.16 20.62
N ARG A 344 -0.13 2.80 21.73
CA ARG A 344 0.83 3.34 22.70
C ARG A 344 1.68 2.25 23.35
N ASP A 345 1.08 1.11 23.68
CA ASP A 345 1.84 -0.01 24.27
C ASP A 345 2.80 -0.63 23.23
N PHE A 346 2.43 -0.71 21.95
CA PHE A 346 3.32 -1.08 20.85
C PHE A 346 4.50 -0.09 20.71
N ALA A 347 4.23 1.21 20.80
CA ALA A 347 5.27 2.23 20.78
C ALA A 347 6.23 2.11 21.97
N LYS A 348 5.72 1.89 23.20
CA LYS A 348 6.55 1.65 24.38
C LYS A 348 7.39 0.39 24.26
N GLY A 349 6.89 -0.64 23.57
CA GLY A 349 7.64 -1.85 23.23
C GLY A 349 8.71 -1.63 22.16
N GLY A 350 8.77 -0.44 21.55
CA GLY A 350 9.71 -0.15 20.46
C GLY A 350 9.40 -0.92 19.18
N LEU A 351 8.11 -1.18 18.87
CA LEU A 351 7.72 -2.07 17.78
C LEU A 351 7.41 -1.32 16.47
N ILE A 352 7.05 -0.03 16.53
CA ILE A 352 6.43 0.67 15.41
C ILE A 352 7.10 2.01 15.07
N ASN A 353 7.01 2.39 13.78
CA ASN A 353 7.41 3.67 13.23
C ASN A 353 6.24 4.41 12.58
N ILE A 354 5.23 3.68 12.10
CA ILE A 354 4.01 4.20 11.49
C ILE A 354 2.83 3.51 12.16
N ALA A 355 1.85 4.28 12.59
CA ALA A 355 0.66 3.79 13.28
C ALA A 355 -0.60 4.44 12.74
N GLY A 356 -1.68 3.68 12.68
CA GLY A 356 -3.00 4.14 12.28
C GLY A 356 -4.05 3.08 12.52
N GLY A 357 -5.06 3.02 11.66
CA GLY A 357 -6.11 2.03 11.78
C GLY A 357 -6.66 1.57 10.44
N CYS A 358 -7.15 0.33 10.38
CA CYS A 358 -7.87 -0.21 9.24
C CYS A 358 -9.38 -0.29 9.58
N CYS A 359 -10.09 -1.32 9.18
CA CYS A 359 -11.55 -1.40 9.33
C CYS A 359 -12.02 -1.00 10.74
N GLY A 360 -13.09 -0.22 10.80
CA GLY A 360 -13.67 0.30 12.04
C GLY A 360 -13.04 1.57 12.60
N ASN A 361 -11.85 1.95 12.13
CA ASN A 361 -11.16 3.16 12.63
C ASN A 361 -11.68 4.42 11.92
N THR A 362 -12.28 5.31 12.69
CA THR A 362 -12.81 6.61 12.26
C THR A 362 -11.78 7.73 12.50
N PRO A 363 -12.05 8.97 12.05
CA PRO A 363 -11.22 10.12 12.41
C PRO A 363 -11.01 10.29 13.91
N GLU A 364 -12.00 9.96 14.73
CA GLU A 364 -11.91 10.00 16.20
C GLU A 364 -10.87 9.00 16.73
N HIS A 365 -10.82 7.79 16.15
CA HIS A 365 -9.78 6.81 16.47
C HIS A 365 -8.39 7.33 16.12
N ILE A 366 -8.23 7.90 14.93
CA ILE A 366 -6.93 8.45 14.49
C ILE A 366 -6.50 9.62 15.38
N ALA A 367 -7.43 10.50 15.79
CA ALA A 367 -7.13 11.58 16.73
C ALA A 367 -6.66 11.06 18.10
N ALA A 368 -7.31 10.02 18.63
CA ALA A 368 -6.92 9.39 19.89
C ALA A 368 -5.54 8.72 19.78
N ILE A 369 -5.27 8.01 18.68
CA ILE A 369 -3.98 7.37 18.39
C ILE A 369 -2.87 8.44 18.28
N ALA A 370 -3.08 9.48 17.47
CA ALA A 370 -2.13 10.56 17.29
C ALA A 370 -1.74 11.23 18.62
N LYS A 371 -2.74 11.53 19.46
CA LYS A 371 -2.53 12.08 20.79
C LYS A 371 -1.76 11.12 21.71
N ALA A 372 -2.07 9.83 21.69
CA ALA A 372 -1.43 8.83 22.55
C ALA A 372 0.03 8.55 22.17
N LEU A 373 0.38 8.78 20.91
CA LEU A 373 1.73 8.56 20.38
C LEU A 373 2.59 9.82 20.38
N GLU A 374 2.03 10.97 20.73
CA GLU A 374 2.79 12.21 20.87
C GLU A 374 3.94 12.06 21.88
N GLY A 375 5.16 12.35 21.44
CA GLY A 375 6.37 12.21 22.25
C GLY A 375 6.84 10.78 22.50
N GLN A 376 6.17 9.76 21.97
CA GLN A 376 6.68 8.39 22.03
C GLN A 376 7.83 8.22 21.02
N PRO A 377 8.93 7.55 21.41
CA PRO A 377 10.04 7.31 20.51
C PRO A 377 9.65 6.28 19.44
N PRO A 378 10.09 6.45 18.19
CA PRO A 378 9.91 5.45 17.16
C PRO A 378 10.84 4.25 17.40
N ARG A 379 10.49 3.09 16.82
CA ARG A 379 11.39 1.94 16.74
C ARG A 379 12.69 2.33 16.03
N LYS A 380 13.82 1.88 16.54
CA LYS A 380 15.12 2.02 15.89
C LYS A 380 15.28 0.94 14.82
N PHE A 381 15.69 1.31 13.61
CA PHE A 381 15.92 0.42 12.47
C PHE A 381 17.19 0.83 11.71
N GLY A 382 17.70 -0.01 10.81
CA GLY A 382 18.88 0.28 9.99
C GLY A 382 20.23 0.01 10.65
N GLN A 383 20.29 -0.60 11.86
CA GLN A 383 21.50 -1.07 12.52
C GLN A 383 21.32 -2.53 12.96
N ILE A 384 21.23 -3.46 12.02
CA ILE A 384 21.50 -4.85 12.35
C ILE A 384 23.03 -4.98 12.30
N GLU A 385 23.69 -4.90 13.47
CA GLU A 385 25.05 -5.39 13.60
C GLU A 385 25.02 -6.88 13.26
N VAL A 386 25.56 -7.24 12.11
CA VAL A 386 25.87 -8.62 11.82
C VAL A 386 26.92 -9.02 12.84
N ALA A 387 26.52 -9.78 13.85
CA ALA A 387 27.46 -10.39 14.76
C ALA A 387 28.46 -11.20 13.93
N ALA A 388 29.72 -10.83 14.06
CA ALA A 388 30.86 -11.42 13.37
C ALA A 388 31.08 -12.90 13.77
#